data_fe89f7bff2ef217511bb5b08bcdfb029
#
_entry.id   fe89f7bff2ef217511bb5b08bcdfb029
#
_cell.length_a   1.000
_cell.length_b   1.000
_cell.length_c   1.000
_cell.angle_alpha   90.00
_cell.angle_beta   90.00
_cell.angle_gamma   90.00
#
_symmetry.space_group_name_H-M   'P 1'
#
loop_
_entity.id
_entity.type
_entity.pdbx_description
1 polymer ?
#
loop_
_entity_poly.entity_id
_entity_poly.type
_entity_poly.pdbx_seq_one_letter_code
_entity_poly.pdbx_strand_id
1 'polypeptide(L)'
;MPRVTLSRYLIEQTRSHNTPADLRFLIEVVARACKEISHAVSKGALGGVLGSMESENVQGEVQKKLDVMSNEILLEANEWGGHLAGMASEEMDSAYQIPGRYPKGAYLLVFDPLDGSSNIDVNVSVGTIFSVLRCPEQHFSQNDSLGEAAFLQQGSRQVAAGYAIYGPQTMLMLTLGDGVKGFTLDRELGSFVLTHDNIRVPEATAEFAINMSNQRHWEAPVKRYVGELLAGSEGALGKNYNMRWIASMVADVHRILTRGGIFMYPRDNREPEKPGKLRLMYEANPMAFIIEQAGGAATNGKQRILDLQPQSLHQRVAVFLGSKEEVERVTQYHI
;
A
#
# COMPACT_ATOMS: atom_id res chain seq x y z
N MET A 1 18.67 -25.04 3.41
CA MET A 1 17.51 -24.94 4.29
C MET A 1 16.26 -25.24 3.47
N PRO A 2 15.24 -25.92 4.00
CA PRO A 2 13.99 -26.11 3.26
C PRO A 2 13.37 -24.74 2.95
N ARG A 3 12.89 -24.56 1.72
CA ARG A 3 12.21 -23.32 1.31
C ARG A 3 10.89 -23.16 2.08
N VAL A 4 10.71 -22.03 2.75
CA VAL A 4 9.45 -21.68 3.45
C VAL A 4 8.56 -20.94 2.46
N THR A 5 7.49 -21.60 2.01
CA THR A 5 6.47 -20.95 1.17
C THR A 5 5.54 -20.06 2.00
N LEU A 6 4.83 -19.12 1.35
CA LEU A 6 3.81 -18.30 2.00
C LEU A 6 2.77 -19.17 2.73
N SER A 7 2.26 -20.22 2.08
CA SER A 7 1.29 -21.14 2.69
C SER A 7 1.86 -21.80 3.95
N ARG A 8 3.11 -22.27 3.92
CA ARG A 8 3.76 -22.83 5.09
C ARG A 8 3.88 -21.79 6.22
N TYR A 9 4.36 -20.59 5.90
CA TYR A 9 4.46 -19.49 6.87
C TYR A 9 3.10 -19.20 7.52
N LEU A 10 2.04 -19.03 6.74
CA LEU A 10 0.70 -18.74 7.23
C LEU A 10 0.12 -19.87 8.12
N ILE A 11 0.41 -21.13 7.79
CA ILE A 11 0.06 -22.29 8.64
C ILE A 11 0.82 -22.24 9.97
N GLU A 12 2.10 -21.93 9.95
CA GLU A 12 2.92 -21.76 11.15
C GLU A 12 2.40 -20.61 12.02
N GLN A 13 1.98 -19.48 11.43
CA GLN A 13 1.33 -18.35 12.14
C GLN A 13 0.01 -18.76 12.80
N THR A 14 -0.79 -19.60 12.14
CA THR A 14 -2.04 -20.12 12.76
C THR A 14 -1.74 -20.96 14.00
N ARG A 15 -0.64 -21.73 13.99
CA ARG A 15 -0.28 -22.62 15.11
C ARG A 15 0.39 -21.88 16.27
N SER A 16 1.20 -20.89 15.99
CA SER A 16 2.04 -20.20 16.99
C SER A 16 1.43 -18.90 17.53
N HIS A 17 0.64 -18.18 16.72
CA HIS A 17 0.09 -16.86 17.05
C HIS A 17 -1.44 -16.80 16.98
N ASN A 18 -2.12 -17.95 16.86
CA ASN A 18 -3.58 -18.04 16.74
C ASN A 18 -4.18 -17.20 15.59
N THR A 19 -3.44 -16.99 14.51
CA THR A 19 -3.97 -16.32 13.33
C THR A 19 -5.19 -17.10 12.81
N PRO A 20 -6.38 -16.49 12.68
CA PRO A 20 -7.57 -17.17 12.24
C PRO A 20 -7.40 -17.81 10.86
N ALA A 21 -7.96 -19.01 10.68
CA ALA A 21 -7.85 -19.74 9.41
C ALA A 21 -8.42 -18.94 8.23
N ASP A 22 -9.53 -18.23 8.45
CA ASP A 22 -10.16 -17.40 7.40
C ASP A 22 -9.25 -16.25 6.95
N LEU A 23 -8.53 -15.60 7.88
CA LEU A 23 -7.55 -14.58 7.53
C LEU A 23 -6.41 -15.18 6.70
N ARG A 24 -5.92 -16.35 7.08
CA ARG A 24 -4.90 -17.07 6.32
C ARG A 24 -5.37 -17.36 4.89
N PHE A 25 -6.56 -17.92 4.73
CA PHE A 25 -7.10 -18.23 3.40
C PHE A 25 -7.30 -16.98 2.56
N LEU A 26 -7.81 -15.90 3.15
CA LEU A 26 -7.94 -14.61 2.47
C LEU A 26 -6.60 -14.12 1.91
N ILE A 27 -5.54 -14.14 2.73
CA ILE A 27 -4.19 -13.71 2.29
C ILE A 27 -3.67 -14.61 1.17
N GLU A 28 -3.89 -15.93 1.23
CA GLU A 28 -3.49 -16.85 0.16
C GLU A 28 -4.24 -16.53 -1.15
N VAL A 29 -5.52 -16.14 -1.08
CA VAL A 29 -6.31 -15.73 -2.25
C VAL A 29 -5.78 -14.42 -2.83
N VAL A 30 -5.53 -13.41 -2.00
CA VAL A 30 -4.94 -12.14 -2.45
C VAL A 30 -3.56 -12.38 -3.11
N ALA A 31 -2.71 -13.20 -2.48
CA ALA A 31 -1.41 -13.54 -3.05
C ALA A 31 -1.52 -14.26 -4.41
N ARG A 32 -2.56 -15.09 -4.60
CA ARG A 32 -2.85 -15.73 -5.89
C ARG A 32 -3.25 -14.70 -6.94
N ALA A 33 -4.14 -13.75 -6.61
CA ALA A 33 -4.51 -12.66 -7.49
C ALA A 33 -3.27 -11.83 -7.89
N CYS A 34 -2.39 -11.50 -6.94
CA CYS A 34 -1.13 -10.80 -7.23
C CYS A 34 -0.20 -11.59 -8.19
N LYS A 35 -0.22 -12.94 -8.17
CA LYS A 35 0.53 -13.73 -9.17
C LYS A 35 -0.05 -13.59 -10.56
N GLU A 36 -1.36 -13.55 -10.68
CA GLU A 36 -2.06 -13.36 -11.96
C GLU A 36 -1.79 -11.96 -12.52
N ILE A 37 -1.90 -10.92 -11.70
CA ILE A 37 -1.54 -9.54 -12.06
C ILE A 37 -0.06 -9.48 -12.49
N SER A 38 0.86 -10.09 -11.72
CA SER A 38 2.28 -10.17 -12.09
C SER A 38 2.51 -10.78 -13.47
N HIS A 39 1.72 -11.81 -13.81
CA HIS A 39 1.80 -12.42 -15.13
C HIS A 39 1.33 -11.46 -16.22
N ALA A 40 0.19 -10.77 -16.01
CA ALA A 40 -0.32 -9.77 -16.95
C ALA A 40 0.67 -8.61 -17.14
N VAL A 41 1.21 -8.04 -16.06
CA VAL A 41 2.23 -6.97 -16.09
C VAL A 41 3.46 -7.44 -16.89
N SER A 42 3.94 -8.66 -16.66
CA SER A 42 5.14 -9.17 -17.34
C SER A 42 4.97 -9.39 -18.85
N LYS A 43 3.74 -9.52 -19.33
CA LYS A 43 3.44 -9.62 -20.77
C LYS A 43 3.46 -8.25 -21.48
N GLY A 44 3.10 -7.17 -20.76
CA GLY A 44 3.09 -5.82 -21.32
C GLY A 44 2.35 -5.76 -22.67
N ALA A 45 3.03 -5.21 -23.68
CA ALA A 45 2.47 -5.10 -25.03
C ALA A 45 2.04 -6.43 -25.67
N LEU A 46 2.73 -7.53 -25.35
CA LEU A 46 2.37 -8.87 -25.86
C LEU A 46 1.02 -9.36 -25.33
N GLY A 47 0.62 -8.90 -24.16
CA GLY A 47 -0.67 -9.22 -23.57
C GLY A 47 -1.81 -8.29 -24.00
N GLY A 48 -1.52 -7.22 -24.77
CA GLY A 48 -2.50 -6.21 -25.13
C GLY A 48 -2.99 -5.34 -23.95
N VAL A 49 -2.27 -5.37 -22.84
CA VAL A 49 -2.67 -4.73 -21.57
C VAL A 49 -2.15 -3.30 -21.41
N LEU A 50 -1.33 -2.81 -22.35
CA LEU A 50 -0.84 -1.43 -22.34
C LEU A 50 -1.86 -0.45 -22.94
N GLY A 51 -1.70 0.82 -22.58
CA GLY A 51 -2.52 1.93 -23.07
C GLY A 51 -3.69 2.28 -22.16
N SER A 52 -4.28 3.42 -22.44
CA SER A 52 -5.44 3.95 -21.71
C SER A 52 -6.74 3.33 -22.21
N MET A 53 -7.71 3.21 -21.31
CA MET A 53 -9.12 3.17 -21.68
C MET A 53 -9.53 4.59 -22.09
N GLU A 54 -10.52 4.74 -22.99
CA GLU A 54 -11.12 6.06 -23.29
C GLU A 54 -12.10 6.50 -22.17
N SER A 55 -11.81 6.08 -20.92
CA SER A 55 -12.62 6.33 -19.73
C SER A 55 -11.74 6.90 -18.60
N GLU A 56 -12.34 7.75 -17.79
CA GLU A 56 -11.76 8.22 -16.53
C GLU A 56 -12.35 7.43 -15.37
N ASN A 57 -11.57 7.20 -14.32
CA ASN A 57 -12.11 6.65 -13.09
C ASN A 57 -12.95 7.72 -12.35
N VAL A 58 -13.62 7.31 -11.30
CA VAL A 58 -14.45 8.14 -10.44
C VAL A 58 -13.76 9.39 -9.85
N GLN A 59 -12.45 9.46 -9.99
CA GLN A 59 -11.60 10.54 -9.50
C GLN A 59 -11.09 11.46 -10.61
N GLY A 60 -11.53 11.23 -11.87
CA GLY A 60 -11.11 12.00 -13.04
C GLY A 60 -9.70 11.66 -13.51
N GLU A 61 -9.18 10.48 -13.15
CA GLU A 61 -7.89 9.97 -13.64
C GLU A 61 -8.14 9.02 -14.81
N VAL A 62 -7.33 9.14 -15.87
CA VAL A 62 -7.44 8.29 -17.06
C VAL A 62 -7.05 6.86 -16.68
N GLN A 63 -8.02 5.94 -16.73
CA GLN A 63 -7.81 4.52 -16.42
C GLN A 63 -6.93 3.86 -17.48
N LYS A 64 -5.98 3.06 -17.03
CA LYS A 64 -5.25 2.13 -17.88
C LYS A 64 -5.95 0.80 -17.94
N LYS A 65 -5.80 0.08 -19.06
CA LYS A 65 -6.37 -1.27 -19.20
C LYS A 65 -5.93 -2.21 -18.08
N LEU A 66 -4.69 -2.04 -17.61
CA LEU A 66 -4.13 -2.88 -16.56
C LEU A 66 -4.73 -2.56 -15.18
N ASP A 67 -5.15 -1.30 -14.93
CA ASP A 67 -5.86 -0.93 -13.68
C ASP A 67 -7.19 -1.68 -13.60
N VAL A 68 -7.98 -1.62 -14.68
CA VAL A 68 -9.28 -2.32 -14.77
C VAL A 68 -9.11 -3.83 -14.62
N MET A 69 -8.16 -4.42 -15.35
CA MET A 69 -7.89 -5.87 -15.29
C MET A 69 -7.44 -6.28 -13.88
N SER A 70 -6.57 -5.52 -13.23
CA SER A 70 -6.08 -5.83 -11.89
C SER A 70 -7.19 -5.73 -10.85
N ASN A 71 -8.10 -4.76 -11.01
CA ASN A 71 -9.28 -4.62 -10.18
C ASN A 71 -10.21 -5.83 -10.33
N GLU A 72 -10.53 -6.23 -11.55
CA GLU A 72 -11.38 -7.39 -11.83
C GLU A 72 -10.76 -8.69 -11.25
N ILE A 73 -9.46 -8.93 -11.46
CA ILE A 73 -8.76 -10.10 -10.91
C ILE A 73 -8.89 -10.16 -9.38
N LEU A 74 -8.71 -9.03 -8.69
CA LEU A 74 -8.84 -9.00 -7.23
C LEU A 74 -10.27 -9.24 -6.77
N LEU A 75 -11.27 -8.64 -7.42
CA LEU A 75 -12.68 -8.84 -7.10
C LEU A 75 -13.11 -10.30 -7.31
N GLU A 76 -12.89 -10.83 -8.51
CA GLU A 76 -13.29 -12.18 -8.89
C GLU A 76 -12.58 -13.26 -8.05
N ALA A 77 -11.30 -13.06 -7.72
CA ALA A 77 -10.58 -14.01 -6.89
C ALA A 77 -11.14 -14.11 -5.47
N ASN A 78 -11.64 -12.99 -4.91
CA ASN A 78 -11.98 -12.89 -3.50
C ASN A 78 -13.48 -12.97 -3.18
N GLU A 79 -14.39 -12.77 -4.15
CA GLU A 79 -15.83 -12.68 -3.89
C GLU A 79 -16.48 -13.98 -3.41
N TRP A 80 -15.94 -15.15 -3.81
CA TRP A 80 -16.59 -16.46 -3.60
C TRP A 80 -16.06 -17.24 -2.39
N GLY A 81 -14.94 -16.80 -1.80
CA GLY A 81 -14.22 -17.56 -0.77
C GLY A 81 -14.90 -17.63 0.59
N GLY A 82 -15.95 -16.85 0.84
CA GLY A 82 -16.68 -16.84 2.12
C GLY A 82 -15.92 -16.18 3.28
N HIS A 83 -14.83 -15.47 3.02
CA HIS A 83 -14.02 -14.81 4.05
C HIS A 83 -14.34 -13.33 4.22
N LEU A 84 -14.98 -12.71 3.20
CA LEU A 84 -15.23 -11.27 3.13
C LEU A 84 -16.71 -10.92 3.36
N ALA A 85 -16.94 -9.83 4.08
CA ALA A 85 -18.22 -9.14 4.13
C ALA A 85 -18.38 -8.18 2.94
N GLY A 86 -17.27 -7.63 2.43
CA GLY A 86 -17.21 -6.73 1.29
C GLY A 86 -15.79 -6.33 0.96
N MET A 87 -15.65 -5.60 -0.15
CA MET A 87 -14.36 -5.07 -0.62
C MET A 87 -14.49 -3.58 -0.95
N ALA A 88 -13.38 -2.84 -0.85
CA ALA A 88 -13.27 -1.47 -1.31
C ALA A 88 -12.01 -1.32 -2.16
N SER A 89 -12.17 -0.78 -3.35
CA SER A 89 -11.10 -0.56 -4.32
C SER A 89 -10.97 0.93 -4.63
N GLU A 90 -9.74 1.35 -4.91
CA GLU A 90 -9.47 2.71 -5.40
C GLU A 90 -10.20 3.01 -6.72
N GLU A 91 -10.37 1.99 -7.57
CA GLU A 91 -10.98 2.09 -8.89
C GLU A 91 -12.51 2.09 -8.90
N MET A 92 -13.17 1.95 -7.74
CA MET A 92 -14.62 1.84 -7.60
C MET A 92 -15.19 2.98 -6.77
N ASP A 93 -16.33 3.55 -7.19
CA ASP A 93 -17.04 4.63 -6.47
C ASP A 93 -17.49 4.25 -5.07
N SER A 94 -17.90 2.99 -4.89
CA SER A 94 -18.51 2.49 -3.67
C SER A 94 -17.99 1.11 -3.32
N ALA A 95 -18.29 0.67 -2.11
CA ALA A 95 -17.91 -0.67 -1.65
C ALA A 95 -18.55 -1.76 -2.50
N TYR A 96 -17.73 -2.73 -2.90
CA TYR A 96 -18.17 -3.93 -3.63
C TYR A 96 -18.93 -4.87 -2.70
N GLN A 97 -20.14 -5.21 -3.08
CA GLN A 97 -21.00 -6.14 -2.35
C GLN A 97 -20.69 -7.58 -2.75
N ILE A 98 -20.47 -8.45 -1.79
CA ILE A 98 -20.36 -9.89 -2.07
C ILE A 98 -21.67 -10.37 -2.67
N PRO A 99 -21.66 -10.98 -3.87
CA PRO A 99 -22.88 -11.49 -4.51
C PRO A 99 -23.64 -12.44 -3.62
N GLY A 100 -24.98 -12.31 -3.54
CA GLY A 100 -25.84 -13.07 -2.63
C GLY A 100 -25.80 -14.60 -2.81
N ARG A 101 -25.21 -15.09 -3.91
CA ARG A 101 -24.95 -16.52 -4.15
C ARG A 101 -23.76 -17.06 -3.32
N TYR A 102 -22.97 -16.20 -2.72
CA TYR A 102 -21.79 -16.57 -1.93
C TYR A 102 -21.98 -16.21 -0.47
N PRO A 103 -21.44 -17.02 0.46
CA PRO A 103 -21.47 -16.70 1.87
C PRO A 103 -20.57 -15.48 2.16
N LYS A 104 -20.97 -14.67 3.13
CA LYS A 104 -20.16 -13.56 3.65
C LYS A 104 -19.35 -14.00 4.86
N GLY A 105 -18.14 -13.45 5.00
CA GLY A 105 -17.24 -13.69 6.12
C GLY A 105 -16.98 -12.44 6.95
N ALA A 106 -16.08 -12.57 7.94
CA ALA A 106 -15.86 -11.56 8.97
C ALA A 106 -14.87 -10.44 8.59
N TYR A 107 -14.33 -10.44 7.37
CA TYR A 107 -13.29 -9.49 6.97
C TYR A 107 -13.75 -8.53 5.88
N LEU A 108 -13.06 -7.41 5.79
CA LEU A 108 -13.15 -6.42 4.73
C LEU A 108 -11.77 -6.36 4.04
N LEU A 109 -11.75 -6.38 2.73
CA LEU A 109 -10.54 -6.18 1.93
C LEU A 109 -10.56 -4.78 1.32
N VAL A 110 -9.49 -4.03 1.55
CA VAL A 110 -9.28 -2.68 1.00
C VAL A 110 -8.02 -2.71 0.15
N PHE A 111 -8.07 -2.21 -1.08
CA PHE A 111 -6.92 -2.31 -1.98
C PHE A 111 -6.86 -1.20 -3.02
N ASP A 112 -5.63 -0.86 -3.40
CA ASP A 112 -5.26 -0.23 -4.67
C ASP A 112 -4.81 -1.36 -5.60
N PRO A 113 -5.54 -1.64 -6.69
CA PRO A 113 -5.22 -2.77 -7.55
C PRO A 113 -3.90 -2.61 -8.29
N LEU A 114 -3.50 -1.36 -8.63
CA LEU A 114 -2.27 -1.12 -9.36
C LEU A 114 -1.68 0.28 -9.13
N ASP A 115 -0.97 0.44 -8.01
CA ASP A 115 -0.19 1.65 -7.70
C ASP A 115 0.87 1.93 -8.75
N GLY A 116 0.99 3.20 -9.12
CA GLY A 116 1.98 3.68 -10.08
C GLY A 116 1.61 3.42 -11.53
N SER A 117 0.34 3.42 -11.89
CA SER A 117 -0.17 3.13 -13.24
C SER A 117 0.45 4.00 -14.34
N SER A 118 0.92 5.21 -14.04
CA SER A 118 1.69 6.04 -14.98
C SER A 118 3.01 5.40 -15.43
N ASN A 119 3.53 4.42 -14.70
CA ASN A 119 4.78 3.71 -14.98
C ASN A 119 4.59 2.51 -15.93
N ILE A 120 3.36 2.09 -16.18
CA ILE A 120 3.04 0.89 -16.98
C ILE A 120 3.62 0.99 -18.38
N ASP A 121 3.32 2.10 -19.08
CA ASP A 121 3.69 2.28 -20.49
C ASP A 121 5.19 2.55 -20.70
N VAL A 122 5.92 2.84 -19.63
CA VAL A 122 7.38 3.12 -19.66
C VAL A 122 8.22 2.02 -19.00
N ASN A 123 7.59 0.88 -18.70
CA ASN A 123 8.24 -0.32 -18.17
C ASN A 123 8.99 -0.09 -16.85
N VAL A 124 8.41 0.67 -15.94
CA VAL A 124 8.91 0.91 -14.59
C VAL A 124 8.02 0.20 -13.58
N SER A 125 8.56 -0.18 -12.43
CA SER A 125 7.87 -0.96 -11.41
C SER A 125 6.54 -0.35 -10.97
N VAL A 126 5.54 -1.20 -10.86
CA VAL A 126 4.19 -0.93 -10.35
C VAL A 126 3.85 -1.96 -9.27
N GLY A 127 2.72 -1.83 -8.60
CA GLY A 127 2.36 -2.83 -7.58
C GLY A 127 0.92 -2.79 -7.14
N THR A 128 0.52 -3.77 -6.36
CA THR A 128 -0.79 -3.86 -5.71
C THR A 128 -0.63 -3.62 -4.23
N ILE A 129 -1.45 -2.76 -3.63
CA ILE A 129 -1.46 -2.50 -2.19
C ILE A 129 -2.76 -3.06 -1.60
N PHE A 130 -2.70 -3.71 -0.44
CA PHE A 130 -3.90 -4.20 0.22
C PHE A 130 -3.80 -4.12 1.74
N SER A 131 -4.97 -4.04 2.37
CA SER A 131 -5.12 -4.25 3.80
C SER A 131 -6.42 -4.99 4.13
N VAL A 132 -6.42 -5.63 5.29
CA VAL A 132 -7.55 -6.38 5.81
C VAL A 132 -8.01 -5.77 7.12
N LEU A 133 -9.30 -5.49 7.22
CA LEU A 133 -9.98 -5.04 8.42
C LEU A 133 -10.97 -6.12 8.90
N ARG A 134 -11.35 -6.09 10.17
CA ARG A 134 -12.51 -6.86 10.62
C ARG A 134 -13.78 -6.09 10.30
N CYS A 135 -14.79 -6.78 9.77
CA CYS A 135 -16.12 -6.19 9.66
C CYS A 135 -16.70 -6.02 11.08
N PRO A 136 -17.09 -4.80 11.49
CA PRO A 136 -17.72 -4.59 12.79
C PRO A 136 -19.05 -5.32 12.86
N GLU A 137 -19.36 -5.96 14.01
CA GLU A 137 -20.57 -6.79 14.19
C GLU A 137 -21.86 -6.03 13.85
N GLN A 138 -21.94 -4.74 14.21
CA GLN A 138 -23.10 -3.89 13.91
C GLN A 138 -23.32 -3.61 12.42
N HIS A 139 -22.33 -3.86 11.58
CA HIS A 139 -22.40 -3.70 10.12
C HIS A 139 -22.47 -5.02 9.38
N PHE A 140 -22.27 -6.15 10.10
CA PHE A 140 -22.28 -7.48 9.49
C PHE A 140 -23.70 -8.02 9.36
N SER A 141 -24.09 -8.34 8.12
CA SER A 141 -25.33 -9.06 7.82
C SER A 141 -25.11 -9.98 6.62
N GLN A 142 -25.67 -11.18 6.68
CA GLN A 142 -25.63 -12.11 5.52
C GLN A 142 -26.55 -11.64 4.39
N ASN A 143 -27.64 -10.96 4.72
CA ASN A 143 -28.72 -10.65 3.78
C ASN A 143 -28.72 -9.18 3.30
N ASP A 144 -28.18 -8.25 4.10
CA ASP A 144 -28.23 -6.83 3.80
C ASP A 144 -26.97 -6.36 3.08
N SER A 145 -27.09 -5.25 2.37
CA SER A 145 -25.95 -4.54 1.76
C SER A 145 -25.04 -3.98 2.83
N LEU A 146 -23.74 -4.11 2.62
CA LEU A 146 -22.73 -3.54 3.50
C LEU A 146 -22.58 -2.04 3.21
N GLY A 147 -22.80 -1.19 4.21
CA GLY A 147 -22.57 0.25 4.10
C GLY A 147 -21.08 0.61 4.13
N GLU A 148 -20.72 1.75 3.52
CA GLU A 148 -19.34 2.26 3.54
C GLU A 148 -18.79 2.48 4.96
N ALA A 149 -19.66 2.83 5.91
CA ALA A 149 -19.29 3.05 7.31
C ALA A 149 -18.54 1.86 7.94
N ALA A 150 -18.76 0.64 7.45
CA ALA A 150 -18.02 -0.54 7.92
C ALA A 150 -16.52 -0.47 7.62
N PHE A 151 -16.14 0.19 6.53
CA PHE A 151 -14.75 0.37 6.09
C PHE A 151 -14.06 1.55 6.78
N LEU A 152 -14.79 2.56 7.21
CA LEU A 152 -14.25 3.82 7.75
C LEU A 152 -13.63 3.63 9.14
N GLN A 153 -12.61 2.78 9.22
CA GLN A 153 -11.87 2.45 10.43
C GLN A 153 -10.47 3.09 10.39
N GLN A 154 -9.96 3.43 11.56
CA GLN A 154 -8.57 3.90 11.69
C GLN A 154 -7.59 2.85 11.18
N GLY A 155 -6.46 3.28 10.62
CA GLY A 155 -5.41 2.39 10.11
C GLY A 155 -4.82 1.45 11.16
N SER A 156 -4.88 1.82 12.45
CA SER A 156 -4.50 0.98 13.59
C SER A 156 -5.41 -0.25 13.79
N ARG A 157 -6.55 -0.32 13.12
CA ARG A 157 -7.49 -1.47 13.18
C ARG A 157 -7.20 -2.53 12.13
N GLN A 158 -6.24 -2.32 11.24
CA GLN A 158 -5.81 -3.31 10.27
C GLN A 158 -5.30 -4.58 10.97
N VAL A 159 -5.75 -5.74 10.53
CA VAL A 159 -5.30 -7.05 11.03
C VAL A 159 -4.23 -7.68 10.14
N ALA A 160 -4.11 -7.20 8.92
CA ALA A 160 -3.04 -7.51 7.98
C ALA A 160 -2.91 -6.37 6.98
N ALA A 161 -1.70 -6.16 6.48
CA ALA A 161 -1.45 -5.33 5.31
C ALA A 161 -0.28 -5.88 4.51
N GLY A 162 -0.29 -5.60 3.22
CA GLY A 162 0.78 -6.03 2.33
C GLY A 162 0.76 -5.26 1.02
N TYR A 163 1.80 -5.46 0.25
CA TYR A 163 1.83 -5.06 -1.15
C TYR A 163 2.61 -6.07 -1.98
N ALA A 164 2.21 -6.22 -3.23
CA ALA A 164 3.02 -6.89 -4.23
C ALA A 164 3.71 -5.85 -5.11
N ILE A 165 5.02 -5.97 -5.31
CA ILE A 165 5.77 -5.16 -6.27
C ILE A 165 6.07 -6.00 -7.52
N TYR A 166 5.74 -5.44 -8.68
CA TYR A 166 5.99 -6.01 -10.00
C TYR A 166 7.14 -5.26 -10.66
N GLY A 167 8.35 -5.75 -10.43
CA GLY A 167 9.61 -5.17 -10.89
C GLY A 167 10.53 -6.25 -11.45
N PRO A 168 11.87 -6.09 -11.34
CA PRO A 168 12.84 -7.12 -11.74
C PRO A 168 12.57 -8.48 -11.09
N GLN A 169 12.03 -8.46 -9.85
CA GLN A 169 11.43 -9.60 -9.17
C GLN A 169 10.00 -9.23 -8.80
N THR A 170 9.12 -10.23 -8.74
CA THR A 170 7.82 -10.07 -8.09
C THR A 170 7.98 -10.44 -6.63
N MET A 171 7.75 -9.49 -5.73
CA MET A 171 7.83 -9.71 -4.29
C MET A 171 6.50 -9.35 -3.63
N LEU A 172 6.15 -10.09 -2.60
CA LEU A 172 5.05 -9.81 -1.69
C LEU A 172 5.61 -9.44 -0.32
N MET A 173 5.34 -8.23 0.14
CA MET A 173 5.63 -7.79 1.49
C MET A 173 4.37 -7.92 2.32
N LEU A 174 4.47 -8.51 3.50
CA LEU A 174 3.32 -8.84 4.35
C LEU A 174 3.61 -8.58 5.82
N THR A 175 2.64 -8.00 6.50
CA THR A 175 2.56 -7.96 7.97
C THR A 175 1.21 -8.49 8.46
N LEU A 176 1.26 -9.25 9.55
CA LEU A 176 0.11 -9.70 10.33
C LEU A 176 0.06 -9.00 11.70
N GLY A 177 0.78 -7.87 11.85
CA GLY A 177 0.90 -7.14 13.11
C GLY A 177 2.08 -7.59 13.99
N ASP A 178 2.95 -8.47 13.49
CA ASP A 178 4.15 -8.96 14.16
C ASP A 178 5.36 -8.90 13.21
N GLY A 179 5.82 -7.68 12.94
CA GLY A 179 6.92 -7.42 12.01
C GLY A 179 6.53 -7.59 10.54
N VAL A 180 7.51 -7.47 9.65
CA VAL A 180 7.33 -7.52 8.20
C VAL A 180 8.15 -8.66 7.59
N LYS A 181 7.50 -9.44 6.73
CA LYS A 181 8.10 -10.54 5.97
C LYS A 181 8.07 -10.23 4.48
N GLY A 182 9.13 -10.62 3.77
CA GLY A 182 9.22 -10.49 2.32
C GLY A 182 9.33 -11.84 1.63
N PHE A 183 8.46 -12.05 0.65
CA PHE A 183 8.40 -13.28 -0.15
C PHE A 183 8.68 -12.95 -1.61
N THR A 184 9.52 -13.76 -2.26
CA THR A 184 9.79 -13.64 -3.70
C THR A 184 9.00 -14.71 -4.45
N LEU A 185 8.38 -14.34 -5.57
CA LEU A 185 7.69 -15.28 -6.43
C LEU A 185 8.70 -16.15 -7.19
N ASP A 186 8.75 -17.43 -6.83
CA ASP A 186 9.38 -18.45 -7.67
C ASP A 186 8.40 -18.80 -8.80
N ARG A 187 8.69 -18.32 -10.01
CA ARG A 187 7.79 -18.48 -11.18
C ARG A 187 7.71 -19.91 -11.68
N GLU A 188 8.75 -20.71 -11.44
CA GLU A 188 8.77 -22.14 -11.83
C GLU A 188 7.87 -22.96 -10.91
N LEU A 189 7.93 -22.69 -9.60
CA LEU A 189 7.07 -23.35 -8.61
C LEU A 189 5.68 -22.72 -8.50
N GLY A 190 5.47 -21.53 -9.06
CA GLY A 190 4.25 -20.76 -8.91
C GLY A 190 3.94 -20.34 -7.47
N SER A 191 4.96 -20.21 -6.61
CA SER A 191 4.81 -20.00 -5.17
C SER A 191 5.64 -18.82 -4.68
N PHE A 192 5.08 -18.04 -3.76
CA PHE A 192 5.84 -17.07 -2.99
C PHE A 192 6.68 -17.78 -1.93
N VAL A 193 7.99 -17.53 -1.95
CA VAL A 193 8.97 -18.13 -1.05
C VAL A 193 9.57 -17.06 -0.15
N LEU A 194 9.63 -17.31 1.16
CA LEU A 194 10.21 -16.40 2.14
C LEU A 194 11.69 -16.15 1.84
N THR A 195 12.03 -14.90 1.56
CA THR A 195 13.40 -14.45 1.28
C THR A 195 13.91 -13.45 2.30
N HIS A 196 13.00 -12.76 3.00
CA HIS A 196 13.32 -11.75 4.03
C HIS A 196 12.45 -12.00 5.25
N ASP A 197 13.04 -12.57 6.30
CA ASP A 197 12.28 -13.03 7.48
C ASP A 197 12.05 -11.93 8.53
N ASN A 198 12.89 -10.90 8.58
CA ASN A 198 12.75 -9.81 9.55
C ASN A 198 13.23 -8.50 8.93
N ILE A 199 12.30 -7.79 8.27
CA ILE A 199 12.62 -6.52 7.64
C ILE A 199 12.54 -5.41 8.68
N ARG A 200 13.59 -4.58 8.72
CA ARG A 200 13.67 -3.42 9.60
C ARG A 200 14.10 -2.20 8.81
N VAL A 201 13.37 -1.11 8.98
CA VAL A 201 13.75 0.20 8.47
C VAL A 201 14.81 0.78 9.41
N PRO A 202 16.00 1.17 8.94
CA PRO A 202 16.97 1.89 9.76
C PRO A 202 16.38 3.18 10.33
N GLU A 203 16.66 3.49 11.61
CA GLU A 203 16.17 4.72 12.24
C GLU A 203 16.69 5.98 11.55
N ALA A 204 17.98 5.97 11.21
CA ALA A 204 18.66 7.05 10.49
C ALA A 204 18.89 6.67 9.01
N THR A 205 18.82 7.65 8.15
CA THR A 205 19.01 7.44 6.71
C THR A 205 19.76 8.61 6.04
N ALA A 206 20.20 8.40 4.81
CA ALA A 206 20.72 9.42 3.92
C ALA A 206 20.01 9.41 2.55
N GLU A 207 18.78 8.91 2.49
CA GLU A 207 17.98 8.88 1.26
C GLU A 207 16.60 9.51 1.49
N PHE A 208 16.10 10.22 0.47
CA PHE A 208 14.74 10.73 0.46
C PHE A 208 14.10 10.60 -0.92
N ALA A 209 12.77 10.48 -0.94
CA ALA A 209 11.95 10.39 -2.15
C ALA A 209 10.85 11.45 -2.10
N ILE A 210 10.85 12.35 -3.08
CA ILE A 210 9.82 13.38 -3.28
C ILE A 210 9.83 13.86 -4.71
N ASN A 211 8.67 14.24 -5.26
CA ASN A 211 8.64 14.88 -6.58
C ASN A 211 9.13 16.33 -6.51
N MET A 212 10.42 16.54 -6.75
CA MET A 212 11.07 17.86 -6.69
C MET A 212 10.46 18.92 -7.63
N SER A 213 9.79 18.51 -8.71
CA SER A 213 9.14 19.44 -9.63
C SER A 213 8.03 20.27 -8.97
N ASN A 214 7.49 19.80 -7.84
CA ASN A 214 6.45 20.46 -7.07
C ASN A 214 6.98 21.39 -5.96
N GLN A 215 8.29 21.59 -5.82
CA GLN A 215 8.91 22.37 -4.74
C GLN A 215 8.27 23.75 -4.56
N ARG A 216 7.94 24.45 -5.65
CA ARG A 216 7.31 25.79 -5.60
C ARG A 216 5.92 25.79 -4.96
N HIS A 217 5.26 24.64 -4.91
CA HIS A 217 3.88 24.47 -4.43
C HIS A 217 3.78 23.86 -3.03
N TRP A 218 4.91 23.44 -2.44
CA TRP A 218 4.90 22.87 -1.10
C TRP A 218 4.64 23.92 0.00
N GLU A 219 4.16 23.47 1.14
CA GLU A 219 4.08 24.25 2.37
C GLU A 219 5.49 24.60 2.90
N ALA A 220 5.57 25.66 3.70
CA ALA A 220 6.84 26.15 4.24
C ALA A 220 7.65 25.10 5.03
N PRO A 221 7.05 24.27 5.90
CA PRO A 221 7.75 23.19 6.61
C PRO A 221 8.48 22.23 5.67
N VAL A 222 7.79 21.80 4.60
CA VAL A 222 8.37 20.86 3.61
C VAL A 222 9.50 21.52 2.83
N LYS A 223 9.32 22.77 2.40
CA LYS A 223 10.40 23.53 1.73
C LYS A 223 11.63 23.67 2.59
N ARG A 224 11.45 23.96 3.89
CA ARG A 224 12.54 24.06 4.85
C ARG A 224 13.24 22.70 5.00
N TYR A 225 12.50 21.65 5.28
CA TYR A 225 13.05 20.32 5.48
C TYR A 225 13.85 19.83 4.28
N VAL A 226 13.26 19.90 3.08
CA VAL A 226 13.97 19.48 1.85
C VAL A 226 15.16 20.38 1.55
N GLY A 227 15.06 21.69 1.83
CA GLY A 227 16.19 22.62 1.71
C GLY A 227 17.38 22.21 2.57
N GLU A 228 17.14 21.76 3.81
CA GLU A 228 18.17 21.26 4.71
C GLU A 228 18.79 19.93 4.22
N LEU A 229 17.97 19.01 3.64
CA LEU A 229 18.49 17.79 3.02
C LEU A 229 19.43 18.11 1.84
N LEU A 230 19.07 19.10 1.02
CA LEU A 230 19.85 19.53 -0.16
C LEU A 230 21.11 20.31 0.20
N ALA A 231 21.13 20.99 1.34
CA ALA A 231 22.32 21.71 1.83
C ALA A 231 23.48 20.77 2.18
N GLY A 232 23.20 19.48 2.35
CA GLY A 232 24.22 18.45 2.54
C GLY A 232 25.02 18.62 3.83
N SER A 233 26.32 18.24 3.77
CA SER A 233 27.24 18.31 4.91
C SER A 233 27.56 19.74 5.37
N GLU A 234 27.33 20.74 4.55
CA GLU A 234 27.52 22.15 4.88
C GLU A 234 26.31 22.78 5.56
N GLY A 235 25.14 22.09 5.50
CA GLY A 235 23.90 22.54 6.08
C GLY A 235 23.74 22.14 7.55
N ALA A 236 22.58 22.51 8.14
CA ALA A 236 22.26 22.28 9.55
C ALA A 236 22.28 20.79 9.94
N LEU A 237 22.05 19.87 9.00
CA LEU A 237 22.03 18.43 9.27
C LEU A 237 23.42 17.79 9.24
N GLY A 238 24.45 18.48 8.69
CA GLY A 238 25.82 17.99 8.65
C GLY A 238 26.02 16.69 7.86
N LYS A 239 25.09 16.35 6.93
CA LYS A 239 25.00 15.06 6.27
C LYS A 239 24.53 15.17 4.82
N ASN A 240 25.18 14.43 3.94
CA ASN A 240 24.78 14.39 2.54
C ASN A 240 23.61 13.40 2.35
N TYR A 241 22.59 13.83 1.63
CA TYR A 241 21.42 13.02 1.27
C TYR A 241 21.35 12.78 -0.24
N ASN A 242 20.83 11.62 -0.62
CA ASN A 242 20.56 11.27 -2.01
C ASN A 242 19.05 11.23 -2.26
N MET A 243 18.59 11.98 -3.26
CA MET A 243 17.21 11.85 -3.73
C MET A 243 17.05 10.60 -4.60
N ARG A 244 15.98 9.86 -4.35
CA ARG A 244 15.53 8.74 -5.17
C ARG A 244 14.02 8.88 -5.38
N TRP A 245 13.58 8.86 -6.63
CA TRP A 245 12.17 8.99 -6.99
C TRP A 245 11.83 8.07 -8.15
N ILE A 246 10.89 7.13 -7.93
CA ILE A 246 10.45 6.12 -8.92
C ILE A 246 9.07 6.48 -9.46
N ALA A 247 8.31 7.31 -8.75
CA ALA A 247 6.95 7.72 -9.06
C ALA A 247 5.92 6.56 -8.98
N SER A 248 6.17 5.57 -8.14
CA SER A 248 5.25 4.56 -7.67
C SER A 248 5.44 4.42 -6.16
N MET A 249 4.38 4.54 -5.38
CA MET A 249 4.48 4.46 -3.91
C MET A 249 5.02 3.10 -3.47
N VAL A 250 4.57 2.02 -4.10
CA VAL A 250 5.06 0.66 -3.84
C VAL A 250 6.57 0.58 -4.04
N ALA A 251 7.08 1.11 -5.15
CA ALA A 251 8.50 1.00 -5.47
C ALA A 251 9.38 1.88 -4.57
N ASP A 252 8.94 3.12 -4.30
CA ASP A 252 9.64 4.04 -3.39
C ASP A 252 9.64 3.50 -1.96
N VAL A 253 8.50 3.01 -1.45
CA VAL A 253 8.39 2.40 -0.11
C VAL A 253 9.19 1.11 -0.01
N HIS A 254 9.18 0.27 -1.05
CA HIS A 254 9.99 -0.96 -1.07
C HIS A 254 11.49 -0.66 -0.92
N ARG A 255 11.96 0.40 -1.59
CA ARG A 255 13.34 0.87 -1.42
C ARG A 255 13.62 1.31 0.02
N ILE A 256 12.70 2.04 0.63
CA ILE A 256 12.81 2.52 2.02
C ILE A 256 12.82 1.36 3.01
N LEU A 257 11.96 0.37 2.84
CA LEU A 257 11.95 -0.84 3.67
C LEU A 257 13.29 -1.58 3.64
N THR A 258 13.97 -1.57 2.50
CA THR A 258 15.22 -2.33 2.32
C THR A 258 16.49 -1.54 2.66
N ARG A 259 16.48 -0.21 2.58
CA ARG A 259 17.68 0.63 2.70
C ARG A 259 17.56 1.78 3.70
N GLY A 260 16.37 2.04 4.20
CA GLY A 260 16.06 3.28 4.88
C GLY A 260 15.77 4.41 3.90
N GLY A 261 15.21 5.49 4.40
CA GLY A 261 14.80 6.65 3.64
C GLY A 261 13.55 7.28 4.18
N ILE A 262 13.16 8.40 3.59
CA ILE A 262 11.85 9.01 3.81
C ILE A 262 11.15 9.22 2.48
N PHE A 263 9.92 8.71 2.34
CA PHE A 263 9.01 9.00 1.25
C PHE A 263 8.10 10.15 1.66
N MET A 264 7.93 11.10 0.76
CA MET A 264 7.14 12.30 1.01
C MET A 264 6.20 12.60 -0.16
N TYR A 265 4.92 12.71 0.15
CA TYR A 265 3.90 13.24 -0.74
C TYR A 265 3.08 14.30 0.01
N PRO A 266 3.60 15.54 0.10
CA PRO A 266 2.99 16.63 0.86
C PRO A 266 1.73 17.19 0.19
N ARG A 267 1.04 18.08 0.91
CA ARG A 267 0.01 18.95 0.34
C ARG A 267 0.59 19.81 -0.77
N ASP A 268 -0.28 20.15 -1.70
CA ASP A 268 0.04 20.99 -2.85
C ASP A 268 -0.84 22.25 -2.83
N ASN A 269 -0.21 23.44 -2.79
CA ASN A 269 -0.92 24.70 -2.73
C ASN A 269 -1.72 25.04 -3.99
N ARG A 270 -1.58 24.28 -5.07
CA ARG A 270 -2.46 24.39 -6.26
C ARG A 270 -3.87 23.89 -5.98
N GLU A 271 -4.01 22.96 -5.03
CA GLU A 271 -5.29 22.37 -4.63
C GLU A 271 -5.44 22.47 -3.10
N PRO A 272 -5.61 23.71 -2.56
CA PRO A 272 -5.58 23.96 -1.11
C PRO A 272 -6.69 23.22 -0.36
N GLU A 273 -7.80 22.90 -1.02
CA GLU A 273 -8.93 22.16 -0.44
C GLU A 273 -8.63 20.65 -0.29
N LYS A 274 -7.63 20.13 -1.02
CA LYS A 274 -7.23 18.71 -0.91
C LYS A 274 -6.15 18.55 0.15
N PRO A 275 -6.35 17.68 1.15
CA PRO A 275 -5.36 17.47 2.22
C PRO A 275 -4.12 16.69 1.77
N GLY A 276 -4.04 16.27 0.53
CA GLY A 276 -2.94 15.54 -0.10
C GLY A 276 -3.37 14.93 -1.43
N LYS A 277 -2.53 14.09 -2.02
CA LYS A 277 -2.83 13.41 -3.27
C LYS A 277 -3.14 11.91 -3.05
N LEU A 278 -2.41 11.25 -2.17
CA LEU A 278 -2.57 9.83 -1.88
C LEU A 278 -3.85 9.56 -1.08
N ARG A 279 -4.41 8.36 -1.24
CA ARG A 279 -5.65 7.96 -0.55
C ARG A 279 -5.32 7.35 0.81
N LEU A 280 -6.07 7.79 1.83
CA LEU A 280 -5.84 7.33 3.21
C LEU A 280 -6.02 5.81 3.34
N MET A 281 -7.10 5.27 2.78
CA MET A 281 -7.47 3.88 3.01
C MET A 281 -6.74 2.88 2.12
N TYR A 282 -6.52 3.22 0.86
CA TYR A 282 -5.96 2.28 -0.12
C TYR A 282 -4.44 2.25 -0.14
N GLU A 283 -3.79 3.38 0.19
CA GLU A 283 -2.34 3.58 0.07
C GLU A 283 -1.70 3.91 1.43
N ALA A 284 -2.12 5.03 2.07
CA ALA A 284 -1.42 5.55 3.25
C ALA A 284 -1.52 4.63 4.47
N ASN A 285 -2.71 4.11 4.81
CA ASN A 285 -2.91 3.22 5.95
C ASN A 285 -2.15 1.90 5.82
N PRO A 286 -2.28 1.12 4.71
CA PRO A 286 -1.50 -0.12 4.58
C PRO A 286 0.00 0.11 4.59
N MET A 287 0.50 1.14 3.88
CA MET A 287 1.94 1.43 3.86
C MET A 287 2.45 1.95 5.22
N ALA A 288 1.67 2.78 5.92
CA ALA A 288 2.00 3.20 7.29
C ALA A 288 2.09 2.01 8.25
N PHE A 289 1.15 1.07 8.16
CA PHE A 289 1.16 -0.12 9.00
C PHE A 289 2.40 -0.98 8.73
N ILE A 290 2.74 -1.22 7.47
CA ILE A 290 3.95 -1.97 7.08
C ILE A 290 5.23 -1.27 7.59
N ILE A 291 5.36 0.04 7.36
CA ILE A 291 6.54 0.81 7.78
C ILE A 291 6.70 0.81 9.29
N GLU A 292 5.63 1.01 10.06
CA GLU A 292 5.70 0.99 11.52
C GLU A 292 5.99 -0.42 12.08
N GLN A 293 5.45 -1.47 11.49
CA GLN A 293 5.79 -2.86 11.83
C GLN A 293 7.26 -3.19 11.53
N ALA A 294 7.87 -2.48 10.61
CA ALA A 294 9.31 -2.56 10.33
C ALA A 294 10.16 -1.63 11.22
N GLY A 295 9.57 -0.90 12.17
CA GLY A 295 10.28 0.00 13.09
C GLY A 295 10.46 1.44 12.60
N GLY A 296 9.86 1.80 11.46
CA GLY A 296 9.79 3.17 10.96
C GLY A 296 8.63 3.97 11.57
N ALA A 297 8.28 5.09 10.94
CA ALA A 297 7.15 5.94 11.34
C ALA A 297 6.39 6.46 10.13
N ALA A 298 5.16 6.93 10.33
CA ALA A 298 4.33 7.53 9.30
C ALA A 298 3.43 8.65 9.84
N THR A 299 3.42 9.81 9.16
CA THR A 299 2.67 11.01 9.56
C THR A 299 2.07 11.73 8.35
N ASN A 300 1.02 12.52 8.60
CA ASN A 300 0.52 13.48 7.61
C ASN A 300 1.19 14.86 7.74
N GLY A 301 2.27 14.95 8.54
CA GLY A 301 2.95 16.17 8.96
C GLY A 301 2.57 16.62 10.36
N LYS A 302 1.39 16.25 10.87
CA LYS A 302 0.88 16.66 12.19
C LYS A 302 0.46 15.51 13.08
N GLN A 303 -0.09 14.47 12.50
CA GLN A 303 -0.64 13.31 13.20
C GLN A 303 -0.12 12.02 12.56
N ARG A 304 -0.02 10.99 13.37
CA ARG A 304 0.29 9.63 12.91
C ARG A 304 -0.80 9.17 11.95
N ILE A 305 -0.41 8.62 10.79
CA ILE A 305 -1.36 8.16 9.76
C ILE A 305 -2.36 7.16 10.32
N LEU A 306 -1.91 6.17 11.09
CA LEU A 306 -2.76 5.09 11.59
C LEU A 306 -3.82 5.53 12.60
N ASP A 307 -3.71 6.75 13.17
CA ASP A 307 -4.67 7.31 14.13
C ASP A 307 -5.73 8.20 13.45
N LEU A 308 -5.58 8.46 12.16
CA LEU A 308 -6.55 9.25 11.40
C LEU A 308 -7.87 8.48 11.26
N GLN A 309 -8.98 9.16 11.57
CA GLN A 309 -10.31 8.61 11.35
C GLN A 309 -10.76 8.91 9.92
N PRO A 310 -10.92 7.91 9.05
CA PRO A 310 -11.43 8.12 7.70
C PRO A 310 -12.85 8.69 7.72
N GLN A 311 -13.13 9.63 6.83
CA GLN A 311 -14.45 10.26 6.66
C GLN A 311 -15.14 9.78 5.38
N SER A 312 -14.40 9.25 4.43
CA SER A 312 -14.89 8.66 3.18
C SER A 312 -13.89 7.63 2.64
N LEU A 313 -14.34 6.75 1.75
CA LEU A 313 -13.50 5.72 1.13
C LEU A 313 -12.31 6.32 0.37
N HIS A 314 -12.55 7.42 -0.34
CA HIS A 314 -11.55 8.06 -1.20
C HIS A 314 -10.87 9.29 -0.55
N GLN A 315 -10.93 9.38 0.79
CA GLN A 315 -10.28 10.48 1.51
C GLN A 315 -8.79 10.54 1.15
N ARG A 316 -8.33 11.72 0.74
CA ARG A 316 -6.92 12.00 0.45
C ARG A 316 -6.17 12.48 1.70
N VAL A 317 -4.85 12.30 1.70
CA VAL A 317 -3.98 12.67 2.82
C VAL A 317 -2.57 13.00 2.33
N ALA A 318 -1.88 13.93 3.00
CA ALA A 318 -0.44 14.08 2.87
C ALA A 318 0.27 12.92 3.57
N VAL A 319 1.38 12.45 3.01
CA VAL A 319 2.11 11.30 3.54
C VAL A 319 3.59 11.59 3.67
N PHE A 320 4.12 11.30 4.85
CA PHE A 320 5.55 11.26 5.17
C PHE A 320 5.79 9.95 5.91
N LEU A 321 6.58 9.03 5.38
CA LEU A 321 6.82 7.75 5.99
C LEU A 321 8.23 7.22 5.72
N GLY A 322 8.75 6.42 6.65
CA GLY A 322 10.08 5.83 6.50
C GLY A 322 10.88 5.79 7.80
N SER A 323 12.16 6.13 7.70
CA SER A 323 13.09 6.19 8.83
C SER A 323 12.59 7.14 9.92
N LYS A 324 12.54 6.65 11.14
CA LYS A 324 11.87 7.32 12.26
C LYS A 324 12.42 8.71 12.56
N GLU A 325 13.74 8.88 12.59
CA GLU A 325 14.36 10.20 12.84
C GLU A 325 13.92 11.26 11.82
N GLU A 326 13.79 10.89 10.55
CA GLU A 326 13.43 11.82 9.48
C GLU A 326 11.94 12.17 9.52
N VAL A 327 11.08 11.19 9.83
CA VAL A 327 9.64 11.42 9.99
C VAL A 327 9.36 12.29 11.21
N GLU A 328 10.03 12.08 12.33
CA GLU A 328 9.92 12.91 13.53
C GLU A 328 10.39 14.34 13.24
N ARG A 329 11.50 14.51 12.51
CA ARG A 329 12.04 15.82 12.13
C ARG A 329 11.06 16.61 11.26
N VAL A 330 10.54 16.02 10.19
CA VAL A 330 9.56 16.71 9.33
C VAL A 330 8.28 17.06 10.09
N THR A 331 7.85 16.21 11.01
CA THR A 331 6.71 16.49 11.90
C THR A 331 6.97 17.71 12.78
N GLN A 332 8.15 17.81 13.40
CA GLN A 332 8.52 18.97 14.22
C GLN A 332 8.49 20.30 13.44
N TYR A 333 8.75 20.26 12.13
CA TYR A 333 8.68 21.48 11.30
C TYR A 333 7.25 21.92 10.98
N HIS A 334 6.27 21.04 11.16
CA HIS A 334 4.84 21.35 10.97
C HIS A 334 4.14 21.85 12.25
N ILE A 335 4.79 21.78 13.40
CA ILE A 335 4.33 22.31 14.69
C ILE A 335 4.88 23.74 14.86
#